data_b8991cf454bb1a338736da749ce3efa9
#
_entry.id   b8991cf454bb1a338736da749ce3efa9
#
_cell.length_a   1.000
_cell.length_b   1.000
_cell.length_c   1.000
_cell.angle_alpha   90.00
_cell.angle_beta   90.00
_cell.angle_gamma   90.00
#
_symmetry.space_group_name_H-M   'P 1'
#
loop_
_entity.id
_entity.type
_entity.pdbx_description
1 polymer ?
#
loop_
_entity_poly.entity_id
_entity_poly.type
_entity_poly.pdbx_seq_one_letter_code
_entity_poly.pdbx_strand_id
1 'polypeptide(L)'
;MAAISMVAIAPLFPQENARWSRVIYRQLDLTQEANAPLNHVATANDDTPAEGQSGEGHSSLFTKLFRLLQEGTIPAYEYIDGQELFTDEYRINFKEFLDRFSIYYQEDNGKITVDDADIPSHEVLAYFLKEVYYFDSRSSNFMVRPLAICPVLLRRDDLDNVATRYPLFWVPYDELEPYTRKMPVMASTLNNSINGTVDDFFRLRKYDGEIYKAGNPRNLAIAQYTSTPEEMKAEQERIEKELKDFEKGLWTDEDELIPAEPSTNRPDRRNTKTRVSRRDRRPGSSPSGSSSVTMRDRRY
;
A
#
# COMPACT_ATOMS: atom_id res chain seq x y z
N MET A 1 -15.93 4.28 44.17
CA MET A 1 -15.25 5.01 43.09
C MET A 1 -14.52 3.97 42.23
N ALA A 2 -15.11 3.63 41.10
CA ALA A 2 -14.48 2.72 40.16
C ALA A 2 -13.48 3.52 39.30
N ALA A 3 -12.22 3.16 39.36
CA ALA A 3 -11.19 3.73 38.51
C ALA A 3 -11.45 3.26 37.08
N ILE A 4 -11.85 4.16 36.20
CA ILE A 4 -11.91 3.95 34.76
C ILE A 4 -10.45 3.85 34.30
N SER A 5 -10.01 2.63 34.09
CA SER A 5 -8.72 2.36 33.43
C SER A 5 -8.83 2.82 31.97
N MET A 6 -8.24 3.96 31.70
CA MET A 6 -8.12 4.48 30.33
C MET A 6 -7.07 3.61 29.64
N VAL A 7 -7.51 2.55 28.95
CA VAL A 7 -6.63 1.75 28.10
C VAL A 7 -6.22 2.65 26.94
N ALA A 8 -5.00 3.11 26.96
CA ALA A 8 -4.41 3.84 25.85
C ALA A 8 -4.35 2.91 24.64
N ILE A 9 -5.15 3.18 23.63
CA ILE A 9 -5.08 2.50 22.33
C ILE A 9 -3.69 2.80 21.78
N ALA A 10 -2.81 1.79 21.78
CA ALA A 10 -1.51 1.93 21.15
C ALA A 10 -1.73 2.25 19.66
N PRO A 11 -1.08 3.27 19.10
CA PRO A 11 -1.21 3.54 17.68
C PRO A 11 -0.69 2.33 16.88
N LEU A 12 -1.44 1.92 15.87
CA LEU A 12 -1.13 0.79 14.96
C LEU A 12 0.24 0.90 14.25
N PHE A 13 0.93 2.01 14.39
CA PHE A 13 2.31 2.18 13.90
C PHE A 13 3.08 3.14 14.82
N PRO A 14 4.41 2.98 14.97
CA PRO A 14 5.23 3.88 15.76
C PRO A 14 5.27 5.27 15.12
N GLN A 15 4.57 6.24 15.73
CA GLN A 15 4.55 7.64 15.27
C GLN A 15 5.79 8.43 15.67
N GLU A 16 6.70 7.86 16.46
CA GLU A 16 7.79 8.59 17.11
C GLU A 16 8.72 9.34 16.14
N ASN A 17 8.83 8.89 14.90
CA ASN A 17 9.70 9.49 13.88
C ASN A 17 8.95 10.04 12.67
N ALA A 18 7.64 9.92 12.61
CA ALA A 18 6.84 10.40 11.49
C ALA A 18 6.57 11.91 11.63
N ARG A 19 7.22 12.74 10.80
CA ARG A 19 6.93 14.17 10.71
C ARG A 19 5.64 14.48 9.97
N TRP A 20 5.25 13.60 9.09
CA TRP A 20 4.02 13.67 8.32
C TRP A 20 3.48 12.27 8.14
N SER A 21 2.17 12.12 8.31
CA SER A 21 1.48 10.88 8.04
C SER A 21 0.05 11.13 7.56
N ARG A 22 -0.42 10.28 6.67
CA ARG A 22 -1.79 10.29 6.18
C ARG A 22 -2.31 8.88 6.04
N VAL A 23 -3.46 8.62 6.64
CA VAL A 23 -4.15 7.33 6.52
C VAL A 23 -5.07 7.38 5.33
N ILE A 24 -4.98 6.37 4.48
CA ILE A 24 -5.78 6.20 3.27
C ILE A 24 -6.46 4.84 3.33
N TYR A 25 -7.66 4.79 2.82
CA TYR A 25 -8.44 3.56 2.70
C TYR A 25 -8.75 3.31 1.24
N ARG A 26 -8.33 2.16 0.74
CA ARG A 26 -8.57 1.74 -0.64
C ARG A 26 -9.52 0.57 -0.70
N GLN A 27 -10.32 0.54 -1.73
CA GLN A 27 -11.07 -0.63 -2.13
C GLN A 27 -10.33 -1.32 -3.26
N LEU A 28 -9.91 -2.55 -3.03
CA LEU A 28 -9.27 -3.43 -4.01
C LEU A 28 -10.34 -4.33 -4.60
N ASP A 29 -10.62 -4.19 -5.88
CA ASP A 29 -11.57 -5.04 -6.60
C ASP A 29 -10.82 -6.24 -7.18
N LEU A 30 -11.22 -7.46 -6.78
CA LEU A 30 -10.58 -8.71 -7.21
C LEU A 30 -10.89 -9.12 -8.64
N THR A 31 -11.82 -8.42 -9.30
CA THR A 31 -12.09 -8.60 -10.74
C THR A 31 -11.03 -7.92 -11.60
N GLN A 32 -10.25 -7.01 -11.02
CA GLN A 32 -9.14 -6.36 -11.70
C GLN A 32 -7.93 -7.29 -11.78
N GLU A 33 -7.25 -7.31 -12.93
CA GLU A 33 -6.09 -8.17 -13.18
C GLU A 33 -4.95 -7.95 -12.17
N ALA A 34 -4.70 -6.71 -11.79
CA ALA A 34 -3.68 -6.36 -10.80
C ALA A 34 -3.91 -7.03 -9.43
N ASN A 35 -5.16 -7.27 -9.05
CA ASN A 35 -5.54 -7.85 -7.77
C ASN A 35 -5.80 -9.37 -7.84
N ALA A 36 -5.84 -9.95 -9.03
CA ALA A 36 -6.05 -11.38 -9.25
C ALA A 36 -5.13 -12.30 -8.42
N PRO A 37 -3.85 -11.92 -8.13
CA PRO A 37 -2.99 -12.73 -7.28
C PRO A 37 -3.55 -13.06 -5.89
N LEU A 38 -4.44 -12.22 -5.35
CA LEU A 38 -5.07 -12.47 -4.05
C LEU A 38 -6.12 -13.60 -4.06
N ASN A 39 -6.59 -13.98 -5.25
CA ASN A 39 -7.48 -15.14 -5.44
C ASN A 39 -6.72 -16.46 -5.60
N HIS A 40 -5.40 -16.40 -5.80
CA HIS A 40 -4.56 -17.56 -6.12
C HIS A 40 -3.30 -17.57 -5.25
N VAL A 41 -3.50 -17.73 -3.95
CA VAL A 41 -2.41 -17.83 -2.97
C VAL A 41 -2.02 -19.30 -2.83
N ALA A 42 -0.77 -19.65 -3.14
CA ALA A 42 -0.29 -21.01 -3.00
C ALA A 42 -0.08 -21.38 -1.52
N THR A 43 -0.14 -22.67 -1.23
CA THR A 43 0.17 -23.20 0.10
C THR A 43 1.66 -23.55 0.16
N ALA A 44 2.37 -23.15 1.20
CA ALA A 44 3.80 -23.41 1.37
C ALA A 44 4.18 -24.92 1.44
N ASN A 45 3.18 -25.79 1.57
CA ASN A 45 3.37 -27.24 1.70
C ASN A 45 3.07 -28.03 0.42
N ASP A 46 2.82 -27.33 -0.71
CA ASP A 46 2.43 -27.96 -1.96
C ASP A 46 3.65 -28.32 -2.85
N ASP A 47 4.66 -28.97 -2.28
CA ASP A 47 5.78 -29.55 -3.04
C ASP A 47 5.42 -30.84 -3.79
N THR A 48 4.17 -31.29 -3.73
CA THR A 48 3.71 -32.45 -4.51
C THR A 48 2.41 -32.11 -5.25
N PRO A 49 2.47 -31.93 -6.59
CA PRO A 49 1.26 -32.02 -7.38
C PRO A 49 0.77 -33.47 -7.33
N ALA A 50 -0.28 -33.73 -6.54
CA ALA A 50 -0.98 -34.99 -6.61
C ALA A 50 -1.57 -35.12 -8.03
N GLU A 51 -1.02 -36.05 -8.81
CA GLU A 51 -1.54 -36.40 -10.12
C GLU A 51 -3.03 -36.78 -10.00
N GLY A 52 -3.91 -35.92 -10.47
CA GLY A 52 -5.33 -36.23 -10.65
C GLY A 52 -6.33 -35.29 -9.97
N GLN A 53 -5.93 -34.26 -9.23
CA GLN A 53 -6.87 -33.27 -8.66
C GLN A 53 -6.69 -31.92 -9.34
N SER A 54 -7.66 -31.61 -10.16
CA SER A 54 -7.77 -30.29 -10.82
C SER A 54 -8.03 -29.22 -9.78
N GLY A 55 -7.03 -28.37 -9.48
CA GLY A 55 -7.20 -27.06 -8.85
C GLY A 55 -6.82 -26.90 -7.38
N GLU A 56 -6.18 -27.86 -6.72
CA GLU A 56 -6.10 -27.86 -5.23
C GLU A 56 -4.84 -27.26 -4.59
N GLY A 57 -3.93 -26.66 -5.35
CA GLY A 57 -2.75 -25.98 -4.77
C GLY A 57 -2.94 -24.50 -4.43
N HIS A 58 -4.05 -23.89 -4.85
CA HIS A 58 -4.26 -22.46 -4.72
C HIS A 58 -5.58 -22.18 -4.03
N SER A 59 -5.55 -21.36 -2.99
CA SER A 59 -6.75 -20.87 -2.33
C SER A 59 -6.75 -19.34 -2.31
N SER A 60 -7.93 -18.72 -2.16
CA SER A 60 -7.98 -17.26 -2.04
C SER A 60 -7.33 -16.79 -0.73
N LEU A 61 -6.86 -15.54 -0.70
CA LEU A 61 -6.39 -14.91 0.54
C LEU A 61 -7.47 -14.98 1.62
N PHE A 62 -8.75 -14.82 1.24
CA PHE A 62 -9.86 -14.92 2.19
C PHE A 62 -9.94 -16.31 2.85
N THR A 63 -9.80 -17.39 2.08
CA THR A 63 -9.79 -18.76 2.64
C THR A 63 -8.68 -18.91 3.68
N LYS A 64 -7.48 -18.37 3.40
CA LYS A 64 -6.37 -18.40 4.37
C LYS A 64 -6.68 -17.58 5.63
N LEU A 65 -7.22 -16.37 5.48
CA LEU A 65 -7.64 -15.53 6.61
C LEU A 65 -8.71 -16.23 7.44
N PHE A 66 -9.69 -16.83 6.78
CA PHE A 66 -10.78 -17.55 7.44
C PHE A 66 -10.27 -18.72 8.27
N ARG A 67 -9.32 -19.50 7.75
CA ARG A 67 -8.71 -20.62 8.49
C ARG A 67 -7.92 -20.14 9.70
N LEU A 68 -7.11 -19.09 9.56
CA LEU A 68 -6.36 -18.48 10.67
C LEU A 68 -7.31 -17.94 11.75
N LEU A 69 -8.45 -17.37 11.36
CA LEU A 69 -9.47 -16.92 12.29
C LEU A 69 -10.17 -18.08 12.99
N GLN A 70 -10.54 -19.13 12.25
CA GLN A 70 -11.12 -20.36 12.79
C GLN A 70 -10.20 -21.03 13.85
N GLU A 71 -8.89 -21.03 13.59
CA GLU A 71 -7.88 -21.56 14.52
C GLU A 71 -7.63 -20.65 15.71
N GLY A 72 -8.19 -19.43 15.70
CA GLY A 72 -7.94 -18.41 16.71
C GLY A 72 -6.51 -17.85 16.69
N THR A 73 -5.79 -18.05 15.58
CA THR A 73 -4.39 -17.68 15.43
C THR A 73 -4.20 -16.18 15.22
N ILE A 74 -5.16 -15.54 14.55
CA ILE A 74 -5.19 -14.09 14.34
C ILE A 74 -6.42 -13.47 15.00
N PRO A 75 -6.31 -12.25 15.56
CA PRO A 75 -7.48 -11.50 16.00
C PRO A 75 -8.19 -10.86 14.80
N ALA A 76 -9.51 -10.85 14.84
CA ALA A 76 -10.32 -10.06 13.93
C ALA A 76 -11.28 -9.20 14.71
N TYR A 77 -11.62 -8.02 14.15
CA TYR A 77 -12.42 -7.01 14.80
C TYR A 77 -13.63 -6.66 13.95
N GLU A 78 -14.72 -6.31 14.61
CA GLU A 78 -15.97 -5.96 13.93
C GLU A 78 -15.78 -4.78 12.97
N TYR A 79 -16.44 -4.87 11.82
CA TYR A 79 -16.59 -3.75 10.92
C TYR A 79 -17.70 -2.83 11.47
N ILE A 80 -17.30 -1.66 11.93
CA ILE A 80 -18.22 -0.61 12.35
C ILE A 80 -18.05 0.55 11.38
N ASP A 81 -19.13 0.93 10.72
CA ASP A 81 -19.07 1.98 9.70
C ASP A 81 -18.50 3.27 10.29
N GLY A 82 -17.44 3.75 9.63
CA GLY A 82 -16.74 4.96 10.03
C GLY A 82 -15.74 4.83 11.19
N GLN A 83 -15.67 3.70 11.89
CA GLN A 83 -14.75 3.51 13.03
C GLN A 83 -14.06 2.16 12.95
N GLU A 84 -12.75 2.16 13.10
CA GLU A 84 -11.96 0.93 13.21
C GLU A 84 -11.40 0.85 14.65
N LEU A 85 -12.07 0.07 15.48
CA LEU A 85 -11.71 -0.11 16.88
C LEU A 85 -11.06 -1.50 17.07
N PHE A 86 -9.76 -1.51 17.29
CA PHE A 86 -8.98 -2.73 17.50
C PHE A 86 -8.77 -2.99 19.01
N THR A 87 -9.88 -3.09 19.74
CA THR A 87 -9.88 -3.40 21.18
C THR A 87 -10.60 -4.72 21.43
N ASP A 88 -10.31 -5.37 22.54
CA ASP A 88 -10.90 -6.67 22.89
C ASP A 88 -12.43 -6.64 22.94
N GLU A 89 -13.03 -5.48 23.22
CA GLU A 89 -14.49 -5.28 23.21
C GLU A 89 -15.12 -5.51 21.83
N TYR A 90 -14.38 -5.16 20.76
CA TYR A 90 -14.84 -5.28 19.37
C TYR A 90 -14.23 -6.50 18.66
N ARG A 91 -13.62 -7.40 19.42
CA ARG A 91 -13.10 -8.64 18.86
C ARG A 91 -14.24 -9.55 18.45
N ILE A 92 -14.16 -10.10 17.25
CA ILE A 92 -15.20 -10.98 16.71
C ILE A 92 -15.25 -12.29 17.49
N ASN A 93 -16.48 -12.68 17.84
CA ASN A 93 -16.80 -14.05 18.21
C ASN A 93 -17.02 -14.85 16.92
N PHE A 94 -16.17 -15.85 16.66
CA PHE A 94 -16.21 -16.61 15.42
C PHE A 94 -17.55 -17.29 15.17
N LYS A 95 -18.21 -17.84 16.20
CA LYS A 95 -19.52 -18.47 16.08
C LYS A 95 -20.59 -17.46 15.67
N GLU A 96 -20.66 -16.31 16.34
CA GLU A 96 -21.61 -15.25 16.03
C GLU A 96 -21.39 -14.69 14.62
N PHE A 97 -20.13 -14.64 14.19
CA PHE A 97 -19.79 -14.27 12.81
C PHE A 97 -20.32 -15.26 11.80
N LEU A 98 -20.17 -16.58 12.02
CA LEU A 98 -20.72 -17.63 11.15
C LEU A 98 -22.25 -17.54 11.06
N ASP A 99 -22.92 -17.37 12.20
CA ASP A 99 -24.38 -17.24 12.28
C ASP A 99 -24.87 -15.98 11.53
N ARG A 100 -24.18 -14.85 11.72
CA ARG A 100 -24.51 -13.55 11.05
C ARG A 100 -24.46 -13.63 9.54
N PHE A 101 -23.48 -14.35 8.98
CA PHE A 101 -23.31 -14.49 7.54
C PHE A 101 -23.90 -15.78 6.97
N SER A 102 -24.62 -16.56 7.80
CA SER A 102 -25.26 -17.82 7.43
C SER A 102 -24.27 -18.83 6.82
N ILE A 103 -23.06 -18.90 7.41
CA ILE A 103 -22.04 -19.87 7.01
C ILE A 103 -22.28 -21.15 7.79
N TYR A 104 -22.43 -22.28 7.09
CA TYR A 104 -22.65 -23.57 7.70
C TYR A 104 -21.39 -24.05 8.45
N TYR A 105 -21.56 -24.57 9.66
CA TYR A 105 -20.49 -25.13 10.47
C TYR A 105 -20.96 -26.34 11.27
N GLN A 106 -19.99 -27.14 11.66
CA GLN A 106 -20.19 -28.26 12.58
C GLN A 106 -19.51 -27.93 13.90
N GLU A 107 -20.19 -28.20 15.01
CA GLU A 107 -19.63 -28.05 16.34
C GLU A 107 -19.50 -29.41 17.00
N ASP A 108 -18.27 -29.84 17.28
CA ASP A 108 -17.97 -31.08 17.99
C ASP A 108 -17.06 -30.77 19.19
N ASN A 109 -17.53 -31.11 20.38
CA ASN A 109 -16.81 -30.90 21.65
C ASN A 109 -16.34 -29.44 21.84
N GLY A 110 -17.11 -28.46 21.40
CA GLY A 110 -16.77 -27.03 21.48
C GLY A 110 -15.76 -26.56 20.42
N LYS A 111 -15.37 -27.42 19.50
CA LYS A 111 -14.57 -27.06 18.34
C LYS A 111 -15.47 -26.85 17.13
N ILE A 112 -15.37 -25.66 16.56
CA ILE A 112 -16.08 -25.30 15.33
C ILE A 112 -15.25 -25.72 14.13
N THR A 113 -15.87 -26.44 13.19
CA THR A 113 -15.26 -26.85 11.93
C THR A 113 -16.16 -26.42 10.78
N VAL A 114 -15.57 -25.81 9.76
CA VAL A 114 -16.23 -25.36 8.53
C VAL A 114 -15.60 -26.11 7.36
N ASP A 115 -16.39 -26.71 6.49
CA ASP A 115 -15.89 -27.34 5.28
C ASP A 115 -15.39 -26.28 4.28
N ASP A 116 -14.44 -26.63 3.41
CA ASP A 116 -13.92 -25.71 2.39
C ASP A 116 -15.01 -25.26 1.40
N ALA A 117 -15.99 -26.11 1.15
CA ALA A 117 -17.14 -25.81 0.31
C ALA A 117 -18.09 -24.77 0.91
N ASP A 118 -18.13 -24.65 2.25
CA ASP A 118 -19.01 -23.73 2.97
C ASP A 118 -18.34 -22.37 3.21
N ILE A 119 -17.03 -22.25 2.96
CA ILE A 119 -16.34 -20.95 3.03
C ILE A 119 -16.72 -20.10 1.82
N PRO A 120 -17.33 -18.91 1.99
CA PRO A 120 -17.84 -18.10 0.88
C PRO A 120 -16.71 -17.35 0.13
N SER A 121 -15.66 -18.06 -0.24
CA SER A 121 -14.47 -17.47 -0.89
C SER A 121 -14.78 -16.86 -2.25
N HIS A 122 -15.73 -17.43 -2.97
CA HIS A 122 -16.17 -16.94 -4.28
C HIS A 122 -17.09 -15.71 -4.21
N GLU A 123 -17.65 -15.42 -3.03
CA GLU A 123 -18.48 -14.24 -2.80
C GLU A 123 -17.63 -13.04 -2.36
N VAL A 124 -16.39 -13.27 -1.89
CA VAL A 124 -15.46 -12.19 -1.53
C VAL A 124 -14.79 -11.66 -2.80
N LEU A 125 -15.30 -10.55 -3.31
CA LEU A 125 -14.86 -9.94 -4.55
C LEU A 125 -14.10 -8.63 -4.36
N ALA A 126 -13.92 -8.19 -3.11
CA ALA A 126 -13.13 -6.99 -2.82
C ALA A 126 -12.46 -7.08 -1.45
N TYR A 127 -11.45 -6.24 -1.26
CA TYR A 127 -10.87 -5.96 0.05
C TYR A 127 -10.87 -4.46 0.31
N PHE A 128 -11.16 -4.06 1.55
CA PHE A 128 -10.78 -2.76 2.02
C PHE A 128 -9.39 -2.85 2.64
N LEU A 129 -8.51 -1.98 2.18
CA LEU A 129 -7.14 -1.85 2.68
C LEU A 129 -6.99 -0.51 3.37
N LYS A 130 -6.65 -0.54 4.65
CA LYS A 130 -6.23 0.63 5.40
C LYS A 130 -4.71 0.72 5.35
N GLU A 131 -4.18 1.83 4.85
CA GLU A 131 -2.75 2.06 4.69
C GLU A 131 -2.35 3.42 5.24
N VAL A 132 -1.11 3.56 5.64
CA VAL A 132 -0.54 4.82 6.08
C VAL A 132 0.62 5.22 5.18
N TYR A 133 0.55 6.44 4.71
CA TYR A 133 1.64 7.15 4.06
C TYR A 133 2.35 7.96 5.12
N TYR A 134 3.66 7.85 5.23
CA TYR A 134 4.42 8.62 6.20
C TYR A 134 5.83 8.92 5.73
N PHE A 135 6.35 10.04 6.22
CA PHE A 135 7.74 10.39 6.04
C PHE A 135 8.51 10.07 7.32
N ASP A 136 9.45 9.13 7.20
CA ASP A 136 10.35 8.77 8.30
C ASP A 136 11.56 9.73 8.33
N SER A 137 11.63 10.54 9.38
CA SER A 137 12.69 11.52 9.53
C SER A 137 14.07 10.92 9.82
N ARG A 138 14.15 9.64 10.22
CA ARG A 138 15.43 8.96 10.47
C ARG A 138 16.08 8.47 9.19
N SER A 139 15.29 7.85 8.33
CA SER A 139 15.75 7.32 7.03
C SER A 139 15.61 8.35 5.92
N SER A 140 14.93 9.48 6.16
CA SER A 140 14.56 10.47 5.15
C SER A 140 13.81 9.85 3.98
N ASN A 141 13.03 8.81 4.22
CA ASN A 141 12.28 8.10 3.21
C ASN A 141 10.77 8.31 3.36
N PHE A 142 10.11 8.42 2.21
CA PHE A 142 8.66 8.33 2.13
C PHE A 142 8.27 6.86 2.01
N MET A 143 7.40 6.42 2.89
CA MET A 143 7.03 5.02 3.01
C MET A 143 5.51 4.87 3.06
N VAL A 144 5.04 3.72 2.56
CA VAL A 144 3.65 3.30 2.65
C VAL A 144 3.61 1.94 3.34
N ARG A 145 2.71 1.80 4.30
CA ARG A 145 2.55 0.56 5.05
C ARG A 145 1.08 0.17 5.16
N PRO A 146 0.72 -1.08 4.89
CA PRO A 146 -0.61 -1.59 5.21
C PRO A 146 -0.79 -1.61 6.74
N LEU A 147 -1.96 -1.19 7.22
CA LEU A 147 -2.33 -1.18 8.63
C LEU A 147 -3.36 -2.25 8.96
N ALA A 148 -4.33 -2.45 8.09
CA ALA A 148 -5.37 -3.44 8.28
C ALA A 148 -6.03 -3.79 6.94
N ILE A 149 -6.60 -4.99 6.87
CA ILE A 149 -7.33 -5.49 5.71
C ILE A 149 -8.71 -5.97 6.16
N CYS A 150 -9.72 -5.71 5.33
CA CYS A 150 -11.07 -6.17 5.56
C CYS A 150 -11.61 -6.85 4.29
N PRO A 151 -11.91 -8.14 4.31
CA PRO A 151 -12.61 -8.81 3.22
C PRO A 151 -14.02 -8.24 3.05
N VAL A 152 -14.45 -8.06 1.81
CA VAL A 152 -15.78 -7.56 1.46
C VAL A 152 -16.50 -8.58 0.62
N LEU A 153 -17.59 -9.07 1.16
CA LEU A 153 -18.46 -10.03 0.52
C LEU A 153 -19.47 -9.29 -0.36
N LEU A 154 -19.67 -9.78 -1.58
CA LEU A 154 -20.62 -9.21 -2.51
C LEU A 154 -21.76 -10.20 -2.73
N ARG A 155 -22.94 -9.89 -2.19
CA ARG A 155 -24.17 -10.66 -2.42
C ARG A 155 -25.14 -9.88 -3.28
N ARG A 156 -25.77 -10.58 -4.18
CA ARG A 156 -26.89 -10.02 -4.96
C ARG A 156 -28.19 -10.37 -4.26
N ASP A 157 -29.03 -9.39 -4.08
CA ASP A 157 -30.39 -9.61 -3.63
C ASP A 157 -31.19 -10.21 -4.78
N ASP A 158 -31.93 -11.30 -4.50
CA ASP A 158 -32.75 -11.99 -5.47
C ASP A 158 -33.94 -11.13 -5.99
N LEU A 159 -34.35 -10.11 -5.22
CA LEU A 159 -35.48 -9.25 -5.55
C LEU A 159 -35.11 -8.11 -6.49
N ASP A 160 -33.98 -7.41 -6.18
CA ASP A 160 -33.62 -6.16 -6.88
C ASP A 160 -32.42 -6.34 -7.83
N ASN A 161 -31.79 -7.51 -7.82
CA ASN A 161 -30.54 -7.80 -8.56
C ASN A 161 -29.42 -6.78 -8.27
N VAL A 162 -29.54 -6.05 -7.15
CA VAL A 162 -28.56 -5.08 -6.72
C VAL A 162 -27.47 -5.80 -5.92
N ALA A 163 -26.24 -5.63 -6.35
CA ALA A 163 -25.10 -6.18 -5.62
C ALA A 163 -24.83 -5.35 -4.36
N THR A 164 -25.02 -5.94 -3.19
CA THR A 164 -24.77 -5.31 -1.91
C THR A 164 -23.43 -5.78 -1.35
N ARG A 165 -22.64 -4.82 -0.88
CA ARG A 165 -21.34 -5.08 -0.27
C ARG A 165 -21.49 -5.25 1.23
N TYR A 166 -20.93 -6.35 1.74
CA TYR A 166 -20.91 -6.66 3.16
C TYR A 166 -19.45 -6.77 3.63
N PRO A 167 -18.88 -5.71 4.20
CA PRO A 167 -17.59 -5.81 4.87
C PRO A 167 -17.71 -6.79 6.04
N LEU A 168 -16.76 -7.72 6.15
CA LEU A 168 -16.85 -8.81 7.09
C LEU A 168 -16.22 -8.44 8.44
N PHE A 169 -14.93 -8.20 8.42
CA PHE A 169 -14.15 -7.90 9.62
C PHE A 169 -12.82 -7.24 9.26
N TRP A 170 -12.26 -6.52 10.22
CA TRP A 170 -10.92 -5.98 10.13
C TRP A 170 -9.88 -6.92 10.75
N VAL A 171 -8.79 -7.14 10.05
CA VAL A 171 -7.60 -7.81 10.59
C VAL A 171 -6.44 -6.81 10.59
N PRO A 172 -5.81 -6.50 11.74
CA PRO A 172 -4.61 -5.70 11.78
C PRO A 172 -3.48 -6.38 11.00
N TYR A 173 -2.81 -5.63 10.14
CA TYR A 173 -1.81 -6.21 9.26
C TYR A 173 -0.58 -6.73 10.01
N ASP A 174 -0.23 -6.13 11.14
CA ASP A 174 0.89 -6.55 11.97
C ASP A 174 0.72 -7.99 12.51
N GLU A 175 -0.53 -8.37 12.84
CA GLU A 175 -0.88 -9.71 13.26
C GLU A 175 -0.90 -10.70 12.09
N LEU A 176 -1.15 -10.21 10.90
CA LEU A 176 -1.23 -10.99 9.67
C LEU A 176 0.14 -11.18 8.99
N GLU A 177 1.06 -10.23 9.15
CA GLU A 177 2.37 -10.19 8.48
C GLU A 177 3.18 -11.49 8.61
N PRO A 178 3.27 -12.18 9.77
CA PRO A 178 4.02 -13.44 9.89
C PRO A 178 3.49 -14.56 8.99
N TYR A 179 2.21 -14.51 8.63
CA TYR A 179 1.55 -15.48 7.76
C TYR A 179 1.65 -15.07 6.29
N THR A 180 1.39 -13.81 5.96
CA THR A 180 1.47 -13.31 4.58
C THR A 180 2.86 -13.44 3.96
N ARG A 181 3.91 -13.37 4.77
CA ARG A 181 5.29 -13.64 4.35
C ARG A 181 5.53 -15.09 3.93
N LYS A 182 4.68 -16.01 4.36
CA LYS A 182 4.77 -17.45 4.03
C LYS A 182 3.75 -17.86 2.98
N MET A 183 2.97 -16.92 2.45
CA MET A 183 1.95 -17.15 1.44
C MET A 183 2.49 -16.71 0.08
N PRO A 184 3.01 -17.64 -0.74
CA PRO A 184 3.50 -17.29 -2.07
C PRO A 184 2.36 -16.92 -3.00
N VAL A 185 2.58 -15.91 -3.85
CA VAL A 185 1.65 -15.46 -4.88
C VAL A 185 2.34 -15.34 -6.22
N MET A 186 1.61 -15.60 -7.29
CA MET A 186 2.04 -15.26 -8.64
C MET A 186 1.83 -13.77 -8.87
N ALA A 187 2.90 -12.99 -8.78
CA ALA A 187 2.84 -11.54 -8.92
C ALA A 187 2.83 -11.05 -10.39
N SER A 188 2.83 -11.95 -11.37
CA SER A 188 2.85 -11.60 -12.79
C SER A 188 2.05 -12.62 -13.59
N THR A 189 1.12 -12.14 -14.41
CA THR A 189 0.36 -12.95 -15.37
C THR A 189 1.21 -13.38 -16.59
N LEU A 190 2.31 -12.67 -16.85
CA LEU A 190 3.22 -12.96 -17.97
C LEU A 190 4.23 -14.08 -17.68
N ASN A 191 4.44 -14.40 -16.42
CA ASN A 191 5.38 -15.42 -15.99
C ASN A 191 4.77 -16.22 -14.85
N ASN A 192 4.46 -17.49 -15.08
CA ASN A 192 3.89 -18.41 -14.09
C ASN A 192 4.86 -18.76 -12.94
N SER A 193 5.93 -18.02 -12.75
CA SER A 193 6.81 -18.23 -11.62
C SER A 193 6.25 -17.52 -10.38
N ILE A 194 6.30 -18.21 -9.25
CA ILE A 194 6.00 -17.65 -7.93
C ILE A 194 7.14 -16.68 -7.60
N ASN A 195 6.88 -15.38 -7.75
CA ASN A 195 7.94 -14.36 -7.66
C ASN A 195 7.80 -13.46 -6.43
N GLY A 196 6.93 -13.81 -5.48
CA GLY A 196 6.73 -13.00 -4.28
C GLY A 196 5.75 -13.64 -3.30
N THR A 197 5.55 -12.96 -2.22
CA THR A 197 4.60 -13.31 -1.16
C THR A 197 3.43 -12.33 -1.14
N VAL A 198 2.38 -12.65 -0.40
CA VAL A 198 1.28 -11.71 -0.13
C VAL A 198 1.81 -10.45 0.57
N ASP A 199 2.81 -10.58 1.46
CA ASP A 199 3.46 -9.43 2.10
C ASP A 199 4.16 -8.53 1.08
N ASP A 200 4.92 -9.12 0.13
CA ASP A 200 5.56 -8.37 -0.95
C ASP A 200 4.53 -7.67 -1.84
N PHE A 201 3.40 -8.31 -2.10
CA PHE A 201 2.32 -7.74 -2.90
C PHE A 201 1.80 -6.44 -2.27
N PHE A 202 1.54 -6.43 -0.97
CA PHE A 202 1.07 -5.24 -0.26
C PHE A 202 2.17 -4.20 -0.05
N ARG A 203 3.37 -4.59 0.36
CA ARG A 203 4.48 -3.66 0.63
C ARG A 203 5.01 -2.98 -0.62
N LEU A 204 5.07 -3.70 -1.75
CA LEU A 204 5.49 -3.16 -3.03
C LEU A 204 4.34 -2.48 -3.80
N ARG A 205 3.15 -2.42 -3.20
CA ARG A 205 1.96 -1.78 -3.77
C ARG A 205 1.65 -2.27 -5.20
N LYS A 206 1.67 -3.60 -5.39
CA LYS A 206 1.37 -4.23 -6.68
C LYS A 206 -0.14 -4.31 -6.96
N TYR A 207 -0.97 -3.85 -6.04
CA TYR A 207 -2.43 -3.78 -6.17
C TYR A 207 -2.87 -2.51 -6.88
N ASP A 208 -4.04 -2.58 -7.49
CA ASP A 208 -4.81 -1.43 -7.94
C ASP A 208 -6.06 -1.27 -7.07
N GLY A 209 -6.34 -0.03 -6.65
CA GLY A 209 -7.44 0.20 -5.74
C GLY A 209 -7.85 1.66 -5.65
N GLU A 210 -9.16 1.89 -5.66
CA GLU A 210 -9.75 3.20 -5.55
C GLU A 210 -9.79 3.69 -4.10
N ILE A 211 -9.44 4.95 -3.87
CA ILE A 211 -9.56 5.57 -2.55
C ILE A 211 -11.04 5.80 -2.25
N TYR A 212 -11.58 5.13 -1.24
CA TYR A 212 -12.95 5.38 -0.81
C TYR A 212 -13.03 6.28 0.44
N LYS A 213 -11.94 6.42 1.19
CA LYS A 213 -11.86 7.25 2.39
C LYS A 213 -10.42 7.72 2.62
N ALA A 214 -10.24 8.94 3.06
CA ALA A 214 -8.96 9.44 3.58
C ALA A 214 -9.16 9.86 5.04
N GLY A 215 -8.11 9.75 5.84
CA GLY A 215 -8.14 10.19 7.23
C GLY A 215 -8.58 11.66 7.34
N ASN A 216 -9.72 11.88 7.95
CA ASN A 216 -10.30 13.20 8.15
C ASN A 216 -10.93 13.31 9.56
N PRO A 217 -11.06 14.52 10.14
CA PRO A 217 -11.56 14.69 11.50
C PRO A 217 -13.00 14.19 11.72
N ARG A 218 -13.79 14.12 10.65
CA ARG A 218 -15.18 13.64 10.72
C ARG A 218 -15.28 12.14 10.44
N ASN A 219 -14.18 11.50 10.05
CA ASN A 219 -14.10 10.08 9.69
C ASN A 219 -15.07 9.65 8.57
N LEU A 220 -15.42 10.57 7.66
CA LEU A 220 -16.37 10.36 6.58
C LEU A 220 -15.69 9.70 5.36
N ALA A 221 -16.42 8.77 4.73
CA ALA A 221 -16.07 8.26 3.41
C ALA A 221 -16.33 9.33 2.33
N ILE A 222 -15.63 9.23 1.19
CA ILE A 222 -15.78 10.20 0.09
C ILE A 222 -17.23 10.26 -0.40
N ALA A 223 -17.90 9.12 -0.51
CA ALA A 223 -19.30 9.04 -0.91
C ALA A 223 -20.28 9.75 0.05
N GLN A 224 -19.88 10.05 1.28
CA GLN A 224 -20.73 10.72 2.27
C GLN A 224 -20.72 12.26 2.15
N TYR A 225 -19.76 12.82 1.45
CA TYR A 225 -19.66 14.28 1.25
C TYR A 225 -19.60 14.73 -0.21
N THR A 226 -19.63 13.78 -1.15
CA THR A 226 -19.79 14.02 -2.58
C THR A 226 -21.21 13.67 -3.01
N SER A 227 -21.78 14.41 -3.95
CA SER A 227 -23.17 14.23 -4.37
C SER A 227 -23.29 13.47 -5.68
N THR A 228 -22.25 13.47 -6.50
CA THR A 228 -22.23 12.82 -7.81
C THR A 228 -21.04 11.89 -7.97
N PRO A 229 -21.11 10.87 -8.84
CA PRO A 229 -19.99 9.99 -9.15
C PRO A 229 -18.77 10.74 -9.71
N GLU A 230 -19.01 11.81 -10.47
CA GLU A 230 -17.95 12.66 -11.04
C GLU A 230 -17.21 13.43 -9.95
N GLU A 231 -17.94 13.98 -8.97
CA GLU A 231 -17.33 14.63 -7.79
C GLU A 231 -16.53 13.63 -6.96
N MET A 232 -17.05 12.42 -6.77
CA MET A 232 -16.34 11.37 -6.05
C MET A 232 -15.02 11.02 -6.74
N LYS A 233 -15.03 10.84 -8.05
CA LYS A 233 -13.84 10.56 -8.84
C LYS A 233 -12.84 11.72 -8.81
N ALA A 234 -13.31 12.95 -8.96
CA ALA A 234 -12.47 14.14 -8.88
C ALA A 234 -11.78 14.27 -7.50
N GLU A 235 -12.49 13.93 -6.43
CA GLU A 235 -11.93 13.94 -5.08
C GLU A 235 -10.91 12.81 -4.87
N GLN A 236 -11.15 11.63 -5.40
CA GLN A 236 -10.20 10.51 -5.42
C GLN A 236 -8.91 10.91 -6.15
N GLU A 237 -9.03 11.48 -7.35
CA GLU A 237 -7.90 11.96 -8.15
C GLU A 237 -7.13 13.11 -7.44
N ARG A 238 -7.86 14.01 -6.74
CA ARG A 238 -7.26 15.08 -5.96
C ARG A 238 -6.39 14.51 -4.83
N ILE A 239 -6.90 13.53 -4.09
CA ILE A 239 -6.15 12.89 -2.99
C ILE A 239 -4.94 12.14 -3.54
N GLU A 240 -5.08 11.38 -4.63
CA GLU A 240 -3.97 10.71 -5.30
C GLU A 240 -2.88 11.68 -5.76
N LYS A 241 -3.30 12.81 -6.34
CA LYS A 241 -2.39 13.85 -6.78
C LYS A 241 -1.64 14.48 -5.60
N GLU A 242 -2.33 14.80 -4.51
CA GLU A 242 -1.70 15.34 -3.30
C GLU A 242 -0.62 14.40 -2.74
N LEU A 243 -0.87 13.09 -2.72
CA LEU A 243 0.11 12.10 -2.28
C LEU A 243 1.33 12.07 -3.19
N LYS A 244 1.11 12.07 -4.51
CA LYS A 244 2.19 12.08 -5.52
C LYS A 244 2.99 13.39 -5.51
N ASP A 245 2.32 14.52 -5.36
CA ASP A 245 2.97 15.83 -5.32
C ASP A 245 3.80 15.98 -4.04
N PHE A 246 3.29 15.46 -2.91
CA PHE A 246 4.07 15.41 -1.67
C PHE A 246 5.33 14.55 -1.82
N GLU A 247 5.20 13.33 -2.38
CA GLU A 247 6.33 12.44 -2.64
C GLU A 247 7.38 13.11 -3.53
N LYS A 248 6.95 13.72 -4.64
CA LYS A 248 7.85 14.46 -5.55
C LYS A 248 8.52 15.65 -4.86
N GLY A 249 7.77 16.41 -4.06
CA GLY A 249 8.30 17.58 -3.35
C GLY A 249 9.40 17.24 -2.34
N LEU A 250 9.47 15.98 -1.86
CA LEU A 250 10.55 15.52 -0.97
C LEU A 250 11.89 15.34 -1.70
N TRP A 251 11.87 15.17 -3.03
CA TRP A 251 13.03 14.88 -3.86
C TRP A 251 13.37 16.03 -4.82
N THR A 252 12.63 17.16 -4.76
CA THR A 252 12.94 18.35 -5.57
C THR A 252 14.07 19.09 -4.90
N ASP A 253 15.15 19.32 -5.62
CA ASP A 253 16.29 20.12 -5.15
C ASP A 253 15.82 21.55 -4.82
N GLU A 254 16.34 22.12 -3.71
CA GLU A 254 15.99 23.49 -3.27
C GLU A 254 16.24 24.55 -4.37
N ASP A 255 17.09 24.26 -5.34
CA ASP A 255 17.40 25.15 -6.47
C ASP A 255 16.23 25.33 -7.46
N GLU A 256 15.27 24.41 -7.55
CA GLU A 256 14.04 24.58 -8.35
C GLU A 256 12.97 25.44 -7.65
N LEU A 257 13.07 25.64 -6.34
CA LEU A 257 12.13 26.42 -5.54
C LEU A 257 12.47 27.92 -5.49
N ILE A 258 13.63 28.32 -6.01
CA ILE A 258 13.98 29.75 -6.12
C ILE A 258 13.27 30.28 -7.37
N PRO A 259 12.24 31.14 -7.23
CA PRO A 259 11.68 31.81 -8.39
C PRO A 259 12.80 32.61 -9.08
N ALA A 260 13.02 32.37 -10.35
CA ALA A 260 13.98 33.17 -11.13
C ALA A 260 13.69 34.64 -10.88
N GLU A 261 14.60 35.35 -10.24
CA GLU A 261 14.48 36.79 -10.05
C GLU A 261 14.24 37.42 -11.44
N PRO A 262 13.27 38.33 -11.55
CA PRO A 262 13.05 39.00 -12.81
C PRO A 262 14.33 39.76 -13.17
N SER A 263 14.94 39.38 -14.29
CA SER A 263 16.11 40.06 -14.83
C SER A 263 15.79 41.54 -14.99
N THR A 264 16.21 42.36 -14.02
CA THR A 264 16.18 43.80 -14.17
C THR A 264 17.22 44.19 -15.23
N ASN A 265 16.74 44.50 -16.39
CA ASN A 265 17.52 45.17 -17.45
C ASN A 265 18.24 46.39 -16.85
N ARG A 266 19.53 46.26 -16.55
CA ARG A 266 20.37 47.41 -16.34
C ARG A 266 20.75 48.00 -17.69
N PRO A 267 20.48 49.31 -17.94
CA PRO A 267 20.87 49.94 -19.17
C PRO A 267 22.39 50.11 -19.23
N ASP A 268 22.87 49.75 -20.38
CA ASP A 268 24.21 49.90 -20.91
C ASP A 268 24.81 51.28 -20.58
N ARG A 269 25.84 51.41 -19.78
CA ARG A 269 26.64 52.62 -19.65
C ARG A 269 27.86 52.53 -20.56
N ARG A 270 27.72 53.22 -21.68
CA ARG A 270 28.74 53.55 -22.67
C ARG A 270 30.04 54.04 -22.07
N ASN A 271 31.08 53.34 -22.41
CA ASN A 271 32.31 53.78 -23.04
C ASN A 271 32.85 55.18 -22.71
N THR A 272 33.99 55.20 -22.01
CA THR A 272 35.00 56.24 -22.25
C THR A 272 36.39 55.62 -22.35
N LYS A 273 36.94 55.76 -23.51
CA LYS A 273 38.31 55.44 -23.88
C LYS A 273 39.28 56.35 -23.09
N THR A 274 40.29 55.79 -22.52
CA THR A 274 41.56 56.53 -22.34
C THR A 274 42.72 55.60 -22.67
N ARG A 275 43.41 56.03 -23.70
CA ARG A 275 44.54 55.46 -24.37
C ARG A 275 45.78 56.02 -23.71
N VAL A 276 46.68 55.20 -23.15
CA VAL A 276 48.10 55.56 -22.95
C VAL A 276 48.96 54.37 -23.30
N SER A 277 49.91 54.68 -24.19
CA SER A 277 50.85 53.80 -24.86
C SER A 277 52.17 53.66 -24.13
N ARG A 278 52.96 52.69 -24.58
CA ARG A 278 54.44 52.50 -24.46
C ARG A 278 54.86 51.64 -23.26
N ARG A 279 55.81 50.73 -23.33
CA ARG A 279 56.92 50.50 -24.28
C ARG A 279 57.58 49.14 -23.90
N ASP A 280 57.97 48.41 -24.94
CA ASP A 280 59.16 47.59 -25.10
C ASP A 280 59.78 46.81 -23.93
N ARG A 281 59.93 45.51 -24.06
CA ARG A 281 61.17 44.79 -24.38
C ARG A 281 61.02 43.30 -24.36
N ARG A 282 61.35 42.69 -25.46
CA ARG A 282 61.75 41.27 -25.68
C ARG A 282 63.23 41.10 -25.21
N PRO A 283 63.85 39.91 -25.26
CA PRO A 283 63.47 38.53 -25.56
C PRO A 283 64.16 37.48 -24.65
N GLY A 284 63.89 36.18 -24.87
CA GLY A 284 64.81 35.13 -24.43
C GLY A 284 64.20 33.73 -24.30
N SER A 285 64.31 33.00 -25.38
CA SER A 285 64.76 31.61 -25.58
C SER A 285 63.95 30.42 -24.98
N SER A 286 63.51 29.63 -25.89
CA SER A 286 63.20 28.18 -25.83
C SER A 286 64.48 27.37 -25.48
N PRO A 287 64.51 26.01 -25.32
CA PRO A 287 63.65 25.02 -25.98
C PRO A 287 63.40 23.70 -25.20
N SER A 288 62.54 22.89 -25.81
CA SER A 288 62.59 21.43 -26.03
C SER A 288 62.43 20.43 -24.90
N GLY A 289 61.65 19.41 -25.24
CA GLY A 289 61.69 18.11 -24.61
C GLY A 289 60.40 17.32 -24.76
N SER A 290 60.24 16.71 -25.89
CA SER A 290 59.52 15.56 -26.37
C SER A 290 59.51 14.36 -25.43
N SER A 291 58.42 13.60 -25.45
CA SER A 291 58.27 12.19 -25.80
C SER A 291 56.99 11.65 -25.11
N SER A 292 55.92 11.31 -25.81
CA SER A 292 55.54 10.04 -26.42
C SER A 292 55.81 8.82 -25.58
N VAL A 293 54.80 8.01 -25.37
CA VAL A 293 54.70 6.55 -25.67
C VAL A 293 53.51 5.97 -24.87
N THR A 294 52.46 5.63 -25.56
CA THR A 294 51.84 4.36 -25.95
C THR A 294 51.33 3.38 -24.90
N MET A 295 50.05 3.10 -25.10
CA MET A 295 49.36 1.76 -25.14
C MET A 295 49.89 0.65 -24.23
N ARG A 296 48.92 0.03 -23.53
CA ARG A 296 48.62 -1.38 -23.72
C ARG A 296 47.30 -1.84 -23.08
N ASP A 297 46.46 -2.33 -23.94
CA ASP A 297 45.51 -3.43 -23.77
C ASP A 297 45.97 -4.48 -22.76
N ARG A 298 44.99 -4.99 -21.97
CA ARG A 298 44.79 -6.43 -21.82
C ARG A 298 43.48 -6.75 -21.14
N ARG A 299 42.66 -7.48 -21.87
CA ARG A 299 41.61 -8.41 -21.46
C ARG A 299 42.11 -9.38 -20.39
N TYR A 300 41.23 -9.64 -19.43
CA TYR A 300 40.68 -10.99 -19.18
C TYR A 300 39.37 -10.77 -18.41
#